data_8608b48206247cd907d0405597bc973e
#
_entry.id   8608b48206247cd907d0405597bc973e
#
_cell.length_a   1.000
_cell.length_b   1.000
_cell.length_c   1.000
_cell.angle_alpha   90.00
_cell.angle_beta   90.00
_cell.angle_gamma   90.00
#
_symmetry.space_group_name_H-M   'P 1'
#
loop_
_entity.id
_entity.type
_entity.pdbx_description
1 polymer ?
#
loop_
_entity_poly.entity_id
_entity_poly.type
_entity_poly.pdbx_seq_one_letter_code
_entity_poly.pdbx_strand_id
1 'polypeptide(L)'
;MQSLSEYFPRPGLSTPIVTILSPKGEVLEHEQRAAVRYIIQGGRGADILFAAGTTGEWDRMDNRGRQTVSRIVVDECRRASLAIGRRIEAWVGITAHTRAETLANLKYAIELDSDAAVVAPLSVRDASSPPDFVEREVGGLFEKLGRTIPIFLYDNADIAAPGKSPHLHTRDVKRMARLEYVRGVKVTAGKAVLGNYTRAASHFKLSHEFAIYAGDPYLIFDLFAPAEGIAGSLRHRWNRYVTQRSMPYGVVAGPANVLPREWQRAWRVCRAGNGQLIARYGGAVERLRAACTFKRAGKPYVPVIACYKAALKELRVVESDAVARATPSLESAERREFAARVERMVKCNAQELEPGWVSEYDAHPALDRAPGVLRGHG
;
A
#
# COMPACT_ATOMS: atom_id res chain seq x y z
N MET A 1 6.95 -13.17 -18.56
CA MET A 1 5.87 -13.33 -17.56
C MET A 1 6.20 -14.49 -16.64
N GLN A 2 6.16 -14.30 -15.34
CA GLN A 2 6.34 -15.39 -14.37
C GLN A 2 5.08 -16.26 -14.40
N SER A 3 5.21 -17.59 -14.43
CA SER A 3 4.03 -18.45 -14.34
C SER A 3 3.38 -18.28 -12.96
N LEU A 4 2.08 -18.49 -12.85
CA LEU A 4 1.39 -18.38 -11.56
C LEU A 4 1.96 -19.35 -10.52
N SER A 5 2.39 -20.53 -10.94
CA SER A 5 3.05 -21.55 -10.10
C SER A 5 4.40 -21.10 -9.54
N GLU A 6 5.08 -20.17 -10.19
CA GLU A 6 6.37 -19.60 -9.77
C GLU A 6 6.21 -18.30 -8.96
N TYR A 7 4.99 -17.77 -8.86
CA TYR A 7 4.74 -16.56 -8.10
C TYR A 7 4.58 -16.87 -6.61
N PHE A 8 5.45 -16.29 -5.82
CA PHE A 8 5.34 -16.27 -4.37
C PHE A 8 5.15 -14.84 -3.88
N PRO A 9 4.19 -14.60 -2.95
CA PRO A 9 4.01 -13.28 -2.35
C PRO A 9 5.33 -12.71 -1.82
N ARG A 10 5.56 -11.45 -2.06
CA ARG A 10 6.80 -10.79 -1.65
C ARG A 10 6.71 -10.26 -0.23
N PRO A 11 7.63 -10.63 0.68
CA PRO A 11 7.70 -9.96 1.98
C PRO A 11 8.22 -8.54 1.80
N GLY A 12 7.65 -7.57 2.54
CA GLY A 12 8.20 -6.22 2.49
C GLY A 12 7.20 -5.11 2.74
N LEU A 13 7.64 -3.90 2.39
CA LEU A 13 6.84 -2.69 2.45
C LEU A 13 6.08 -2.51 1.14
N SER A 14 4.76 -2.53 1.23
CA SER A 14 3.87 -2.11 0.16
C SER A 14 3.37 -0.68 0.44
N THR A 15 3.52 0.22 -0.52
CA THR A 15 3.01 1.59 -0.40
C THR A 15 1.79 1.79 -1.30
N PRO A 16 0.59 1.98 -0.72
CA PRO A 16 -0.57 2.40 -1.48
C PRO A 16 -0.38 3.86 -1.86
N ILE A 17 -0.12 4.12 -3.13
CA ILE A 17 0.26 5.45 -3.59
C ILE A 17 -0.93 6.42 -3.61
N VAL A 18 -0.66 7.70 -3.28
CA VAL A 18 -1.60 8.79 -3.51
C VAL A 18 -1.70 9.08 -5.01
N THR A 19 -2.86 9.51 -5.48
CA THR A 19 -3.04 9.97 -6.86
C THR A 19 -2.83 11.47 -6.94
N ILE A 20 -1.90 11.92 -7.77
CA ILE A 20 -1.62 13.33 -7.96
C ILE A 20 -2.58 13.89 -9.00
N LEU A 21 -3.43 14.81 -8.57
CA LEU A 21 -4.52 15.35 -9.36
C LEU A 21 -4.31 16.84 -9.64
N SER A 22 -4.82 17.28 -10.79
CA SER A 22 -5.05 18.70 -11.05
C SER A 22 -6.21 19.22 -10.19
N PRO A 23 -6.37 20.54 -10.04
CA PRO A 23 -7.58 21.11 -9.41
C PRO A 23 -8.90 20.70 -10.08
N LYS A 24 -8.85 20.24 -11.34
CA LYS A 24 -10.01 19.70 -12.08
C LYS A 24 -10.26 18.23 -11.85
N GLY A 25 -9.39 17.54 -11.08
CA GLY A 25 -9.50 16.10 -10.79
C GLY A 25 -8.86 15.18 -11.84
N GLU A 26 -8.09 15.73 -12.77
CA GLU A 26 -7.35 14.95 -13.77
C GLU A 26 -6.01 14.47 -13.21
N VAL A 27 -5.57 13.28 -13.58
CA VAL A 27 -4.28 12.72 -13.16
C VAL A 27 -3.14 13.51 -13.85
N LEU A 28 -2.24 14.07 -13.05
CA LEU A 28 -1.04 14.76 -13.52
C LEU A 28 0.09 13.73 -13.72
N GLU A 29 0.24 13.22 -14.94
CA GLU A 29 1.13 12.09 -15.25
C GLU A 29 2.59 12.35 -14.82
N HIS A 30 3.14 13.54 -15.15
CA HIS A 30 4.53 13.87 -14.81
C HIS A 30 4.77 13.84 -13.30
N GLU A 31 3.90 14.49 -12.54
CA GLU A 31 3.99 14.53 -11.08
C GLU A 31 3.70 13.16 -10.44
N GLN A 32 2.78 12.38 -11.03
CA GLN A 32 2.53 11.02 -10.57
C GLN A 32 3.77 10.13 -10.72
N ARG A 33 4.50 10.26 -11.83
CA ARG A 33 5.78 9.56 -12.05
C ARG A 33 6.82 10.01 -11.02
N ALA A 34 6.93 11.30 -10.74
CA ALA A 34 7.83 11.85 -9.72
C ALA A 34 7.51 11.26 -8.33
N ALA A 35 6.23 11.24 -7.94
CA ALA A 35 5.80 10.63 -6.68
C ALA A 35 6.15 9.13 -6.61
N VAL A 36 5.95 8.37 -7.68
CA VAL A 36 6.34 6.93 -7.74
C VAL A 36 7.84 6.76 -7.54
N ARG A 37 8.67 7.52 -8.24
CA ARG A 37 10.13 7.45 -8.11
C ARG A 37 10.59 7.81 -6.71
N TYR A 38 9.98 8.85 -6.11
CA TYR A 38 10.24 9.24 -4.74
C TYR A 38 9.96 8.10 -3.76
N ILE A 39 8.84 7.38 -3.90
CA ILE A 39 8.49 6.26 -3.02
C ILE A 39 9.47 5.09 -3.17
N ILE A 40 10.00 4.88 -4.35
CA ILE A 40 10.99 3.83 -4.62
C ILE A 40 12.37 4.16 -4.02
N GLN A 41 12.76 5.45 -3.94
CA GLN A 41 14.02 5.91 -3.32
C GLN A 41 15.27 5.15 -3.83
N GLY A 42 15.37 4.92 -5.13
CA GLY A 42 16.48 4.16 -5.70
C GLY A 42 16.61 2.73 -5.14
N GLY A 43 15.50 2.12 -4.73
CA GLY A 43 15.46 0.77 -4.14
C GLY A 43 15.58 0.73 -2.62
N ARG A 44 15.71 1.86 -1.93
CA ARG A 44 15.72 1.94 -0.45
C ARG A 44 14.34 2.22 0.16
N GLY A 45 13.34 2.51 -0.66
CA GLY A 45 11.94 2.71 -0.27
C GLY A 45 11.11 1.44 -0.42
N ALA A 46 9.89 1.58 -0.97
CA ALA A 46 8.95 0.48 -1.10
C ALA A 46 9.46 -0.68 -1.95
N ASP A 47 9.06 -1.90 -1.57
CA ASP A 47 9.28 -3.13 -2.35
C ASP A 47 8.13 -3.36 -3.33
N ILE A 48 6.95 -2.86 -2.98
CA ILE A 48 5.69 -3.02 -3.71
C ILE A 48 4.99 -1.67 -3.76
N LEU A 49 4.53 -1.25 -4.94
CA LEU A 49 3.66 -0.10 -5.09
C LEU A 49 2.24 -0.55 -5.40
N PHE A 50 1.28 -0.05 -4.65
CA PHE A 50 -0.12 -0.40 -4.81
C PHE A 50 -0.90 0.78 -5.39
N ALA A 51 -1.19 0.72 -6.70
CA ALA A 51 -1.95 1.73 -7.44
C ALA A 51 -3.45 1.59 -7.21
N ALA A 52 -4.19 2.68 -7.33
CA ALA A 52 -5.66 2.72 -7.27
C ALA A 52 -6.25 2.03 -6.03
N GLY A 53 -5.57 2.13 -4.88
CA GLY A 53 -6.09 1.73 -3.56
C GLY A 53 -6.87 2.87 -2.89
N THR A 54 -7.30 2.67 -1.64
CA THR A 54 -8.06 3.67 -0.86
C THR A 54 -7.25 4.96 -0.66
N THR A 55 -5.95 4.86 -0.41
CA THR A 55 -5.05 6.01 -0.34
C THR A 55 -4.95 6.75 -1.67
N GLY A 56 -5.14 6.05 -2.79
CA GLY A 56 -5.19 6.60 -4.15
C GLY A 56 -6.59 7.08 -4.55
N GLU A 57 -7.56 7.15 -3.63
CA GLU A 57 -8.91 7.71 -3.86
C GLU A 57 -9.71 6.97 -4.95
N TRP A 58 -9.54 5.64 -5.04
CA TRP A 58 -10.17 4.84 -6.11
C TRP A 58 -11.68 5.04 -6.22
N ASP A 59 -12.37 5.22 -5.09
CA ASP A 59 -13.82 5.37 -4.99
C ASP A 59 -14.34 6.77 -5.37
N ARG A 60 -13.43 7.72 -5.61
CA ARG A 60 -13.68 9.13 -5.93
C ARG A 60 -13.16 9.56 -7.28
N MET A 61 -12.60 8.63 -8.03
CA MET A 61 -12.13 8.84 -9.40
C MET A 61 -12.97 8.01 -10.38
N ASP A 62 -13.05 8.47 -11.62
CA ASP A 62 -13.60 7.68 -12.70
C ASP A 62 -12.68 6.51 -13.09
N ASN A 63 -13.19 5.62 -13.92
CA ASN A 63 -12.43 4.44 -14.32
C ASN A 63 -11.19 4.79 -15.16
N ARG A 64 -11.26 5.85 -15.95
CA ARG A 64 -10.14 6.34 -16.77
C ARG A 64 -8.98 6.81 -15.89
N GLY A 65 -9.28 7.58 -14.85
CA GLY A 65 -8.28 8.02 -13.85
C GLY A 65 -7.61 6.83 -13.18
N ARG A 66 -8.38 5.83 -12.71
CA ARG A 66 -7.84 4.60 -12.11
C ARG A 66 -6.91 3.85 -13.05
N GLN A 67 -7.28 3.69 -14.31
CA GLN A 67 -6.46 3.05 -15.33
C GLN A 67 -5.20 3.85 -15.65
N THR A 68 -5.30 5.18 -15.73
CA THR A 68 -4.14 6.05 -15.96
C THR A 68 -3.10 5.90 -14.86
N VAL A 69 -3.50 5.96 -13.59
CA VAL A 69 -2.59 5.75 -12.44
C VAL A 69 -1.97 4.37 -12.46
N SER A 70 -2.78 3.33 -12.72
CA SER A 70 -2.29 1.95 -12.79
C SER A 70 -1.22 1.77 -13.85
N ARG A 71 -1.43 2.32 -15.06
CA ARG A 71 -0.45 2.31 -16.14
C ARG A 71 0.86 3.00 -15.74
N ILE A 72 0.77 4.19 -15.15
CA ILE A 72 1.94 4.95 -14.73
C ILE A 72 2.76 4.17 -13.70
N VAL A 73 2.10 3.56 -12.71
CA VAL A 73 2.77 2.81 -11.65
C VAL A 73 3.46 1.57 -12.19
N VAL A 74 2.77 0.78 -13.02
CA VAL A 74 3.36 -0.42 -13.64
C VAL A 74 4.57 -0.05 -14.48
N ASP A 75 4.47 1.01 -15.29
CA ASP A 75 5.55 1.49 -16.15
C ASP A 75 6.77 1.95 -15.32
N GLU A 76 6.58 2.77 -14.28
CA GLU A 76 7.68 3.25 -13.44
C GLU A 76 8.29 2.13 -12.58
N CYS A 77 7.51 1.19 -12.06
CA CYS A 77 8.05 0.04 -11.34
C CYS A 77 8.93 -0.83 -12.24
N ARG A 78 8.53 -1.03 -13.49
CA ARG A 78 9.31 -1.77 -14.48
C ARG A 78 10.63 -1.06 -14.81
N ARG A 79 10.59 0.26 -15.07
CA ARG A 79 11.77 1.08 -15.30
C ARG A 79 12.73 1.07 -14.12
N ALA A 80 12.19 1.27 -12.91
CA ALA A 80 12.98 1.25 -11.69
C ALA A 80 13.60 -0.13 -11.44
N SER A 81 12.88 -1.21 -11.68
CA SER A 81 13.38 -2.57 -11.52
C SER A 81 14.59 -2.84 -12.41
N LEU A 82 14.54 -2.38 -13.67
CA LEU A 82 15.66 -2.49 -14.61
C LEU A 82 16.85 -1.63 -14.16
N ALA A 83 16.61 -0.39 -13.74
CA ALA A 83 17.67 0.54 -13.35
C ALA A 83 18.40 0.12 -12.07
N ILE A 84 17.66 -0.51 -11.12
CA ILE A 84 18.17 -0.89 -9.79
C ILE A 84 18.73 -2.32 -9.80
N GLY A 85 18.40 -3.13 -10.81
CA GLY A 85 18.73 -4.58 -10.83
C GLY A 85 17.96 -5.40 -9.79
N ARG A 86 16.84 -4.87 -9.29
CA ARG A 86 15.97 -5.49 -8.27
C ARG A 86 14.50 -5.26 -8.61
N ARG A 87 13.68 -6.31 -8.57
CA ARG A 87 12.26 -6.20 -8.86
C ARG A 87 11.56 -5.29 -7.84
N ILE A 88 10.81 -4.31 -8.31
CA ILE A 88 9.82 -3.53 -7.57
C ILE A 88 8.47 -3.96 -8.11
N GLU A 89 7.60 -4.51 -7.29
CA GLU A 89 6.31 -5.01 -7.76
C GLU A 89 5.28 -3.88 -7.89
N ALA A 90 4.48 -3.96 -8.93
CA ALA A 90 3.32 -3.10 -9.16
C ALA A 90 2.04 -3.90 -8.92
N TRP A 91 1.33 -3.59 -7.84
CA TRP A 91 0.00 -4.12 -7.57
C TRP A 91 -1.06 -3.13 -8.03
N VAL A 92 -2.08 -3.60 -8.73
CA VAL A 92 -3.16 -2.77 -9.26
C VAL A 92 -4.45 -3.03 -8.50
N GLY A 93 -5.02 -1.99 -7.90
CA GLY A 93 -6.36 -2.01 -7.32
C GLY A 93 -7.41 -2.07 -8.43
N ILE A 94 -8.14 -3.18 -8.48
CA ILE A 94 -9.18 -3.40 -9.49
C ILE A 94 -10.58 -3.10 -8.96
N THR A 95 -10.72 -2.85 -7.67
CA THR A 95 -12.02 -2.63 -7.04
C THR A 95 -12.77 -1.46 -7.66
N ALA A 96 -14.02 -1.70 -7.99
CA ALA A 96 -15.00 -0.69 -8.36
C ALA A 96 -16.33 -0.99 -7.64
N HIS A 97 -17.32 -0.10 -7.75
CA HIS A 97 -18.61 -0.31 -7.11
C HIS A 97 -19.47 -1.37 -7.78
N THR A 98 -19.17 -1.72 -9.04
CA THR A 98 -19.89 -2.73 -9.82
C THR A 98 -18.97 -3.87 -10.25
N ARG A 99 -19.54 -5.06 -10.46
CA ARG A 99 -18.86 -6.23 -11.01
C ARG A 99 -18.25 -5.94 -12.37
N ALA A 100 -19.03 -5.33 -13.24
CA ALA A 100 -18.61 -5.04 -14.62
C ALA A 100 -17.35 -4.17 -14.65
N GLU A 101 -17.32 -3.07 -13.89
CA GLU A 101 -16.13 -2.21 -13.81
C GLU A 101 -14.95 -2.91 -13.13
N THR A 102 -15.21 -3.70 -12.08
CA THR A 102 -14.15 -4.46 -11.39
C THR A 102 -13.47 -5.46 -12.35
N LEU A 103 -14.26 -6.18 -13.15
CA LEU A 103 -13.74 -7.11 -14.15
C LEU A 103 -13.06 -6.39 -15.32
N ALA A 104 -13.55 -5.21 -15.73
CA ALA A 104 -12.87 -4.38 -16.72
C ALA A 104 -11.50 -3.90 -16.23
N ASN A 105 -11.39 -3.52 -14.94
CA ASN A 105 -10.12 -3.15 -14.32
C ASN A 105 -9.18 -4.35 -14.18
N LEU A 106 -9.70 -5.54 -13.89
CA LEU A 106 -8.89 -6.77 -13.88
C LEU A 106 -8.32 -7.06 -15.27
N LYS A 107 -9.17 -7.00 -16.30
CA LYS A 107 -8.72 -7.17 -17.68
C LYS A 107 -7.60 -6.18 -18.01
N TYR A 108 -7.77 -4.92 -17.66
CA TYR A 108 -6.76 -3.89 -17.87
C TYR A 108 -5.44 -4.17 -17.10
N ALA A 109 -5.53 -4.61 -15.83
CA ALA A 109 -4.36 -5.00 -15.05
C ALA A 109 -3.58 -6.17 -15.69
N ILE A 110 -4.29 -7.13 -16.31
CA ILE A 110 -3.70 -8.23 -17.07
C ILE A 110 -3.01 -7.70 -18.34
N GLU A 111 -3.65 -6.79 -19.07
CA GLU A 111 -3.10 -6.16 -20.28
C GLU A 111 -1.85 -5.33 -19.98
N LEU A 112 -1.80 -4.67 -18.84
CA LEU A 112 -0.62 -3.96 -18.35
C LEU A 112 0.53 -4.88 -17.93
N ASP A 113 0.28 -6.18 -17.79
CA ASP A 113 1.24 -7.15 -17.25
C ASP A 113 1.69 -6.75 -15.82
N SER A 114 0.72 -6.38 -14.97
CA SER A 114 0.95 -6.05 -13.56
C SER A 114 1.35 -7.29 -12.78
N ASP A 115 2.13 -7.11 -11.70
CA ASP A 115 2.62 -8.23 -10.87
C ASP A 115 1.50 -8.91 -10.07
N ALA A 116 0.47 -8.15 -9.70
CA ALA A 116 -0.73 -8.65 -9.03
C ALA A 116 -1.91 -7.67 -9.14
N ALA A 117 -3.11 -8.18 -8.91
CA ALA A 117 -4.29 -7.36 -8.71
C ALA A 117 -4.80 -7.45 -7.26
N VAL A 118 -5.34 -6.35 -6.75
CA VAL A 118 -5.92 -6.27 -5.40
C VAL A 118 -7.41 -5.97 -5.50
N VAL A 119 -8.24 -6.80 -4.88
CA VAL A 119 -9.69 -6.66 -4.90
C VAL A 119 -10.30 -6.67 -3.50
N ALA A 120 -11.18 -5.70 -3.23
CA ALA A 120 -12.03 -5.67 -2.05
C ALA A 120 -13.44 -6.20 -2.41
N PRO A 121 -13.69 -7.51 -2.30
CA PRO A 121 -14.93 -8.10 -2.81
C PRO A 121 -16.17 -7.65 -2.03
N LEU A 122 -16.01 -7.17 -0.79
CA LEU A 122 -17.10 -6.57 -0.01
C LEU A 122 -17.51 -5.18 -0.50
N SER A 123 -16.66 -4.50 -1.30
CA SER A 123 -16.97 -3.18 -1.88
C SER A 123 -17.79 -3.28 -3.18
N VAL A 124 -17.85 -4.46 -3.80
CA VAL A 124 -18.60 -4.69 -5.05
C VAL A 124 -20.07 -4.88 -4.71
N ARG A 125 -20.89 -3.86 -5.01
CA ARG A 125 -22.29 -3.77 -4.52
C ARG A 125 -23.19 -4.85 -5.09
N ASP A 126 -23.06 -5.14 -6.37
CA ASP A 126 -23.88 -6.07 -7.15
C ASP A 126 -23.32 -7.50 -7.19
N ALA A 127 -22.26 -7.80 -6.43
CA ALA A 127 -21.78 -9.16 -6.25
C ALA A 127 -22.70 -9.94 -5.31
N SER A 128 -23.02 -11.20 -5.67
CA SER A 128 -23.87 -12.09 -4.86
C SER A 128 -23.21 -12.43 -3.53
N SER A 129 -21.98 -12.91 -3.60
CA SER A 129 -21.13 -13.16 -2.42
C SER A 129 -19.65 -12.95 -2.79
N PRO A 130 -18.78 -12.60 -1.83
CA PRO A 130 -17.36 -12.50 -2.09
C PRO A 130 -16.73 -13.77 -2.72
N PRO A 131 -16.99 -14.99 -2.21
CA PRO A 131 -16.43 -16.19 -2.81
C PRO A 131 -16.94 -16.48 -4.22
N ASP A 132 -18.24 -16.31 -4.48
CA ASP A 132 -18.79 -16.55 -5.82
C ASP A 132 -18.25 -15.57 -6.84
N PHE A 133 -18.09 -14.30 -6.45
CA PHE A 133 -17.49 -13.29 -7.31
C PHE A 133 -16.03 -13.65 -7.66
N VAL A 134 -15.23 -13.99 -6.67
CA VAL A 134 -13.81 -14.29 -6.90
C VAL A 134 -13.64 -15.62 -7.65
N GLU A 135 -14.41 -16.65 -7.32
CA GLU A 135 -14.27 -17.98 -7.94
C GLU A 135 -14.84 -18.00 -9.36
N ARG A 136 -16.08 -17.52 -9.56
CA ARG A 136 -16.80 -17.70 -10.84
C ARG A 136 -16.54 -16.56 -11.81
N GLU A 137 -16.55 -15.32 -11.33
CA GLU A 137 -16.46 -14.16 -12.23
C GLU A 137 -15.01 -13.77 -12.52
N VAL A 138 -14.17 -13.67 -11.47
CA VAL A 138 -12.73 -13.45 -11.67
C VAL A 138 -12.09 -14.68 -12.34
N GLY A 139 -12.38 -15.88 -11.86
CA GLY A 139 -11.89 -17.13 -12.48
C GLY A 139 -12.34 -17.29 -13.92
N GLY A 140 -13.64 -17.08 -14.21
CA GLY A 140 -14.17 -17.15 -15.56
C GLY A 140 -13.55 -16.11 -16.52
N LEU A 141 -13.16 -14.92 -16.01
CA LEU A 141 -12.42 -13.95 -16.82
C LEU A 141 -11.01 -14.47 -17.16
N PHE A 142 -10.31 -15.09 -16.21
CA PHE A 142 -9.00 -15.70 -16.45
C PHE A 142 -9.08 -16.82 -17.50
N GLU A 143 -10.07 -17.70 -17.39
CA GLU A 143 -10.32 -18.76 -18.38
C GLU A 143 -10.56 -18.19 -19.77
N LYS A 144 -11.43 -17.16 -19.85
CA LYS A 144 -11.75 -16.50 -21.12
C LYS A 144 -10.55 -15.83 -21.78
N LEU A 145 -9.65 -15.26 -20.97
CA LEU A 145 -8.46 -14.56 -21.48
C LEU A 145 -7.26 -15.49 -21.70
N GLY A 146 -7.29 -16.72 -21.17
CA GLY A 146 -6.14 -17.63 -21.16
C GLY A 146 -4.93 -17.08 -20.41
N ARG A 147 -5.15 -16.11 -19.52
CA ARG A 147 -4.09 -15.42 -18.75
C ARG A 147 -4.54 -15.20 -17.33
N THR A 148 -3.65 -15.50 -16.39
CA THR A 148 -3.92 -15.36 -14.94
C THR A 148 -2.83 -14.54 -14.29
N ILE A 149 -3.21 -13.65 -13.38
CA ILE A 149 -2.31 -12.92 -12.49
C ILE A 149 -2.66 -13.18 -11.03
N PRO A 150 -1.72 -13.04 -10.09
CA PRO A 150 -2.00 -13.17 -8.66
C PRO A 150 -3.07 -12.19 -8.19
N ILE A 151 -4.00 -12.69 -7.36
CA ILE A 151 -5.03 -11.88 -6.71
C ILE A 151 -4.73 -11.78 -5.22
N PHE A 152 -4.72 -10.56 -4.70
CA PHE A 152 -4.75 -10.28 -3.28
C PHE A 152 -6.13 -9.77 -2.90
N LEU A 153 -6.74 -10.40 -1.91
CA LEU A 153 -7.98 -9.91 -1.31
C LEU A 153 -7.68 -8.64 -0.50
N TYR A 154 -8.64 -7.75 -0.41
CA TYR A 154 -8.54 -6.60 0.46
C TYR A 154 -9.74 -6.54 1.40
N ASP A 155 -9.46 -6.54 2.69
CA ASP A 155 -10.44 -6.42 3.75
C ASP A 155 -10.27 -5.10 4.49
N ASN A 156 -11.32 -4.29 4.48
CA ASN A 156 -11.39 -3.02 5.17
C ASN A 156 -12.86 -2.65 5.38
N ALA A 157 -13.25 -2.50 6.64
CA ALA A 157 -14.61 -2.16 7.02
C ALA A 157 -15.09 -0.81 6.44
N ASP A 158 -14.18 0.17 6.31
CA ASP A 158 -14.51 1.52 5.87
C ASP A 158 -14.96 1.61 4.41
N ILE A 159 -14.63 0.59 3.60
CA ILE A 159 -14.99 0.55 2.17
C ILE A 159 -15.98 -0.55 1.84
N ALA A 160 -16.46 -1.30 2.83
CA ALA A 160 -17.50 -2.31 2.60
C ALA A 160 -18.79 -1.65 2.08
N ALA A 161 -19.43 -2.29 1.10
CA ALA A 161 -20.68 -1.78 0.55
C ALA A 161 -21.78 -1.76 1.62
N PRO A 162 -22.69 -0.80 1.58
CA PRO A 162 -23.82 -0.74 2.51
C PRO A 162 -24.59 -2.07 2.58
N GLY A 163 -24.88 -2.55 3.79
CA GLY A 163 -25.57 -3.81 4.03
C GLY A 163 -24.71 -5.07 3.91
N LYS A 164 -23.43 -4.97 3.55
CA LYS A 164 -22.45 -6.07 3.62
C LYS A 164 -21.82 -6.17 5.02
N SER A 165 -21.24 -7.33 5.32
CA SER A 165 -20.39 -7.52 6.50
C SER A 165 -19.21 -6.54 6.47
N PRO A 166 -18.77 -5.98 7.63
CA PRO A 166 -17.59 -5.13 7.67
C PRO A 166 -16.31 -5.87 7.31
N HIS A 167 -16.27 -7.19 7.54
CA HIS A 167 -15.11 -8.03 7.27
C HIS A 167 -15.51 -9.34 6.58
N LEU A 168 -14.59 -9.89 5.81
CA LEU A 168 -14.73 -11.21 5.19
C LEU A 168 -14.84 -12.28 6.28
N HIS A 169 -15.80 -13.20 6.15
CA HIS A 169 -15.90 -14.33 7.05
C HIS A 169 -14.76 -15.33 6.84
N THR A 170 -14.30 -15.93 7.91
CA THR A 170 -13.21 -16.93 7.88
C THR A 170 -13.50 -18.07 6.89
N ARG A 171 -14.75 -18.55 6.81
CA ARG A 171 -15.17 -19.58 5.85
C ARG A 171 -15.00 -19.12 4.39
N ASP A 172 -15.27 -17.84 4.12
CA ASP A 172 -15.19 -17.26 2.79
C ASP A 172 -13.74 -17.10 2.35
N VAL A 173 -12.88 -16.64 3.28
CA VAL A 173 -11.43 -16.59 3.05
C VAL A 173 -10.86 -17.99 2.82
N LYS A 174 -11.30 -18.99 3.59
CA LYS A 174 -10.92 -20.40 3.38
C LYS A 174 -11.27 -20.89 1.96
N ARG A 175 -12.48 -20.58 1.48
CA ARG A 175 -12.92 -20.97 0.14
C ARG A 175 -12.07 -20.30 -0.93
N MET A 176 -11.89 -18.96 -0.83
CA MET A 176 -11.09 -18.19 -1.78
C MET A 176 -9.60 -18.56 -1.76
N ALA A 177 -9.03 -18.83 -0.60
CA ALA A 177 -7.62 -19.21 -0.47
C ALA A 177 -7.28 -20.58 -1.14
N ARG A 178 -8.28 -21.42 -1.46
CA ARG A 178 -8.08 -22.65 -2.24
C ARG A 178 -7.82 -22.40 -3.71
N LEU A 179 -8.25 -21.24 -4.21
CA LEU A 179 -8.04 -20.86 -5.60
C LEU A 179 -6.56 -20.58 -5.84
N GLU A 180 -6.00 -21.18 -6.88
CA GLU A 180 -4.56 -21.09 -7.15
C GLU A 180 -4.10 -19.64 -7.31
N TYR A 181 -4.88 -18.81 -7.97
CA TYR A 181 -4.57 -17.40 -8.22
C TYR A 181 -4.75 -16.49 -7.00
N VAL A 182 -5.38 -16.93 -5.91
CA VAL A 182 -5.50 -16.12 -4.68
C VAL A 182 -4.26 -16.32 -3.82
N ARG A 183 -3.44 -15.28 -3.72
CA ARG A 183 -2.09 -15.32 -3.12
C ARG A 183 -1.97 -14.60 -1.79
N GLY A 184 -3.02 -13.97 -1.32
CA GLY A 184 -2.97 -13.34 0.00
C GLY A 184 -4.13 -12.41 0.28
N VAL A 185 -4.02 -11.71 1.40
CA VAL A 185 -4.98 -10.70 1.84
C VAL A 185 -4.28 -9.53 2.49
N LYS A 186 -4.69 -8.31 2.10
CA LYS A 186 -4.42 -7.07 2.84
C LYS A 186 -5.56 -6.85 3.82
N VAL A 187 -5.22 -6.64 5.10
CA VAL A 187 -6.21 -6.46 6.18
C VAL A 187 -6.01 -5.13 6.86
N THR A 188 -6.94 -4.20 6.65
CA THR A 188 -6.99 -2.92 7.37
C THR A 188 -7.95 -3.05 8.55
N ALA A 189 -7.45 -3.61 9.64
CA ALA A 189 -8.20 -3.87 10.86
C ALA A 189 -7.26 -4.19 12.02
N GLY A 190 -7.80 -4.29 13.23
CA GLY A 190 -7.05 -4.66 14.43
C GLY A 190 -6.53 -6.10 14.44
N LYS A 191 -5.68 -6.43 15.40
CA LYS A 191 -4.98 -7.73 15.55
C LYS A 191 -5.90 -8.95 15.52
N ALA A 192 -7.09 -8.86 16.14
CA ALA A 192 -8.04 -9.98 16.20
C ALA A 192 -8.52 -10.41 14.81
N VAL A 193 -8.77 -9.44 13.92
CA VAL A 193 -9.17 -9.71 12.54
C VAL A 193 -8.03 -10.34 11.75
N LEU A 194 -6.79 -9.84 11.90
CA LEU A 194 -5.59 -10.46 11.32
C LEU A 194 -5.50 -11.95 11.68
N GLY A 195 -5.72 -12.29 12.95
CA GLY A 195 -5.71 -13.68 13.42
C GLY A 195 -6.76 -14.58 12.76
N ASN A 196 -7.92 -14.04 12.39
CA ASN A 196 -8.95 -14.80 11.67
C ASN A 196 -8.45 -15.25 10.29
N TYR A 197 -7.76 -14.37 9.56
CA TYR A 197 -7.22 -14.68 8.23
C TYR A 197 -6.09 -15.69 8.30
N THR A 198 -5.22 -15.57 9.28
CA THR A 198 -4.15 -16.54 9.51
C THR A 198 -4.71 -17.94 9.73
N ARG A 199 -5.73 -18.07 10.60
CA ARG A 199 -6.42 -19.34 10.82
C ARG A 199 -7.06 -19.88 9.56
N ALA A 200 -7.64 -19.01 8.74
CA ALA A 200 -8.30 -19.42 7.50
C ALA A 200 -7.31 -20.01 6.49
N ALA A 201 -6.13 -19.41 6.37
CA ALA A 201 -5.14 -19.76 5.36
C ALA A 201 -4.22 -20.90 5.75
N SER A 202 -3.87 -21.03 7.04
CA SER A 202 -2.85 -21.97 7.54
C SER A 202 -3.13 -23.44 7.29
N HIS A 203 -4.38 -23.80 6.95
CA HIS A 203 -4.77 -25.19 6.67
C HIS A 203 -4.67 -25.58 5.19
N PHE A 204 -4.45 -24.62 4.29
CA PHE A 204 -4.57 -24.86 2.85
C PHE A 204 -3.35 -24.47 2.04
N LYS A 205 -2.59 -23.52 2.54
CA LYS A 205 -1.39 -23.00 1.87
C LYS A 205 -0.29 -22.75 2.88
N LEU A 206 0.95 -22.91 2.43
CA LEU A 206 2.11 -22.50 3.21
C LEU A 206 2.16 -20.98 3.29
N SER A 207 2.84 -20.44 4.30
CA SER A 207 2.92 -18.99 4.53
C SER A 207 3.52 -18.22 3.37
N HIS A 208 4.33 -18.87 2.53
CA HIS A 208 4.92 -18.28 1.32
C HIS A 208 4.01 -18.40 0.08
N GLU A 209 2.89 -19.14 0.15
CA GLU A 209 1.93 -19.26 -0.95
C GLU A 209 0.72 -18.33 -0.76
N PHE A 210 0.38 -18.05 0.52
CA PHE A 210 -0.70 -17.13 0.88
C PHE A 210 -0.22 -16.20 1.98
N ALA A 211 -0.07 -14.92 1.66
CA ALA A 211 0.50 -13.93 2.56
C ALA A 211 -0.57 -13.00 3.16
N ILE A 212 -0.36 -12.61 4.42
CA ILE A 212 -1.15 -11.60 5.10
C ILE A 212 -0.33 -10.32 5.19
N TYR A 213 -0.93 -9.21 4.73
CA TYR A 213 -0.32 -7.89 4.82
C TYR A 213 -1.12 -7.03 5.79
N ALA A 214 -0.43 -6.48 6.79
CA ALA A 214 -1.03 -5.54 7.74
C ALA A 214 -1.34 -4.22 7.02
N GLY A 215 -2.62 -3.87 6.92
CA GLY A 215 -3.09 -2.64 6.28
C GLY A 215 -3.19 -1.46 7.25
N ASP A 216 -3.20 -1.71 8.58
CA ASP A 216 -2.84 -0.73 9.59
C ASP A 216 -1.33 -0.86 9.86
N PRO A 217 -0.51 0.05 9.31
CA PRO A 217 0.93 -0.12 9.37
C PRO A 217 1.50 0.03 10.78
N TYR A 218 0.85 0.76 11.66
CA TYR A 218 1.35 0.99 13.03
C TYR A 218 1.29 -0.26 13.90
N LEU A 219 0.46 -1.25 13.53
CA LEU A 219 0.40 -2.54 14.24
C LEU A 219 1.72 -3.28 14.27
N ILE A 220 2.63 -3.06 13.30
CA ILE A 220 3.92 -3.76 13.28
C ILE A 220 4.74 -3.47 14.54
N PHE A 221 4.68 -2.26 15.07
CA PHE A 221 5.44 -1.87 16.26
C PHE A 221 4.97 -2.60 17.52
N ASP A 222 3.69 -2.94 17.60
CA ASP A 222 3.16 -3.74 18.71
C ASP A 222 3.33 -5.25 18.47
N LEU A 223 3.06 -5.71 17.24
CA LEU A 223 3.16 -7.14 16.89
C LEU A 223 4.59 -7.67 17.02
N PHE A 224 5.58 -6.89 16.61
CA PHE A 224 7.01 -7.26 16.62
C PHE A 224 7.76 -6.72 17.84
N ALA A 225 7.07 -6.07 18.80
CA ALA A 225 7.73 -5.58 20.02
C ALA A 225 8.49 -6.72 20.71
N PRO A 226 9.73 -6.49 21.12
CA PRO A 226 10.52 -7.50 21.83
C PRO A 226 9.87 -7.87 23.16
N ALA A 227 10.13 -9.09 23.61
CA ALA A 227 9.71 -9.55 24.91
C ALA A 227 10.71 -9.04 25.97
N GLU A 228 10.35 -7.98 26.68
CA GLU A 228 11.13 -7.45 27.79
C GLU A 228 10.34 -7.62 29.10
N GLY A 229 10.94 -8.28 30.08
CA GLY A 229 10.31 -8.59 31.35
C GLY A 229 9.07 -9.48 31.22
N ILE A 230 8.36 -9.67 32.34
CA ILE A 230 7.17 -10.52 32.41
C ILE A 230 6.02 -9.98 31.53
N ALA A 231 5.75 -8.67 31.61
CA ALA A 231 4.70 -8.04 30.82
C ALA A 231 4.98 -8.08 29.32
N GLY A 232 6.23 -7.88 28.89
CA GLY A 232 6.64 -8.01 27.49
C GLY A 232 6.51 -9.44 26.99
N SER A 233 6.90 -10.43 27.80
CA SER A 233 6.75 -11.84 27.47
C SER A 233 5.30 -12.26 27.33
N LEU A 234 4.40 -11.79 28.21
CA LEU A 234 2.95 -12.04 28.12
C LEU A 234 2.37 -11.41 26.86
N ARG A 235 2.74 -10.14 26.55
CA ARG A 235 2.30 -9.44 25.34
C ARG A 235 2.78 -10.16 24.07
N HIS A 236 4.04 -10.59 24.04
CA HIS A 236 4.58 -11.34 22.90
C HIS A 236 3.85 -12.69 22.69
N ARG A 237 3.59 -13.44 23.77
CA ARG A 237 2.81 -14.68 23.73
C ARG A 237 1.38 -14.42 23.28
N TRP A 238 0.76 -13.33 23.75
CA TRP A 238 -0.58 -12.93 23.34
C TRP A 238 -0.61 -12.57 21.85
N ASN A 239 0.30 -11.74 21.36
CA ASN A 239 0.39 -11.40 19.95
C ASN A 239 0.54 -12.65 19.07
N ARG A 240 1.42 -13.57 19.45
CA ARG A 240 1.57 -14.86 18.75
C ARG A 240 0.33 -15.73 18.81
N TYR A 241 -0.37 -15.75 19.92
CA TYR A 241 -1.62 -16.47 20.04
C TYR A 241 -2.69 -15.88 19.12
N VAL A 242 -2.89 -14.57 19.16
CA VAL A 242 -3.88 -13.87 18.33
C VAL A 242 -3.59 -14.03 16.85
N THR A 243 -2.33 -13.96 16.45
CA THR A 243 -1.90 -14.16 15.05
C THR A 243 -1.63 -15.63 14.70
N GLN A 244 -2.00 -16.57 15.56
CA GLN A 244 -1.78 -18.00 15.34
C GLN A 244 -0.33 -18.37 14.97
N ARG A 245 0.63 -17.69 15.57
CA ARG A 245 2.08 -17.78 15.28
C ARG A 245 2.47 -17.33 13.86
N SER A 246 1.55 -16.81 13.08
CA SER A 246 1.78 -16.30 11.75
C SER A 246 1.81 -14.78 11.80
N MET A 247 3.00 -14.22 11.79
CA MET A 247 3.17 -12.76 11.75
C MET A 247 2.87 -12.24 10.34
N PRO A 248 2.47 -10.98 10.18
CA PRO A 248 2.28 -10.38 8.86
C PRO A 248 3.51 -10.60 7.97
N TYR A 249 3.26 -10.99 6.73
CA TYR A 249 4.29 -11.23 5.73
C TYR A 249 4.83 -9.94 5.15
N GLY A 250 4.00 -8.90 5.16
CA GLY A 250 4.33 -7.55 4.75
C GLY A 250 3.46 -6.51 5.45
N VAL A 251 3.76 -5.25 5.20
CA VAL A 251 3.01 -4.11 5.69
C VAL A 251 2.59 -3.22 4.51
N VAL A 252 1.35 -2.74 4.55
CA VAL A 252 0.83 -1.78 3.57
C VAL A 252 0.71 -0.42 4.24
N ALA A 253 1.68 0.46 3.98
CA ALA A 253 1.82 1.72 4.70
C ALA A 253 1.53 2.93 3.81
N GLY A 254 0.36 3.56 4.01
CA GLY A 254 0.02 4.85 3.37
C GLY A 254 1.01 5.97 3.69
N PRO A 255 1.45 6.14 4.95
CA PRO A 255 2.43 7.17 5.31
C PRO A 255 3.82 6.98 4.66
N ALA A 256 4.11 5.85 4.06
CA ALA A 256 5.32 5.64 3.25
C ALA A 256 5.31 6.44 1.93
N ASN A 257 4.21 7.09 1.55
CA ASN A 257 4.21 8.13 0.52
C ASN A 257 5.11 9.32 0.90
N VAL A 258 5.24 9.62 2.19
CA VAL A 258 6.00 10.76 2.72
C VAL A 258 7.35 10.31 3.28
N LEU A 259 7.41 9.18 3.95
CA LEU A 259 8.59 8.65 4.65
C LEU A 259 8.96 7.24 4.15
N PRO A 260 9.30 7.06 2.85
CA PRO A 260 9.50 5.72 2.29
C PRO A 260 10.69 4.96 2.89
N ARG A 261 11.84 5.61 3.12
CA ARG A 261 13.02 4.94 3.71
C ARG A 261 12.82 4.61 5.18
N GLU A 262 12.22 5.54 5.92
CA GLU A 262 11.93 5.37 7.34
C GLU A 262 10.97 4.18 7.55
N TRP A 263 9.92 4.05 6.74
CA TRP A 263 9.00 2.91 6.78
C TRP A 263 9.66 1.60 6.35
N GLN A 264 10.51 1.64 5.34
CA GLN A 264 11.27 0.46 4.92
C GLN A 264 12.21 -0.02 6.03
N ARG A 265 12.88 0.92 6.71
CA ARG A 265 13.73 0.57 7.84
C ARG A 265 12.92 0.09 9.04
N ALA A 266 11.81 0.76 9.36
CA ALA A 266 10.89 0.35 10.42
C ALA A 266 10.43 -1.09 10.23
N TRP A 267 10.03 -1.48 9.03
CA TRP A 267 9.66 -2.84 8.70
C TRP A 267 10.82 -3.82 8.95
N ARG A 268 12.02 -3.51 8.48
CA ARG A 268 13.20 -4.37 8.64
C ARG A 268 13.60 -4.53 10.11
N VAL A 269 13.60 -3.45 10.89
CA VAL A 269 13.97 -3.53 12.32
C VAL A 269 12.93 -4.25 13.15
N CYS A 270 11.65 -4.10 12.84
CA CYS A 270 10.58 -4.88 13.44
C CYS A 270 10.79 -6.38 13.22
N ARG A 271 11.05 -6.78 11.98
CA ARG A 271 11.31 -8.19 11.67
C ARG A 271 12.58 -8.74 12.33
N ALA A 272 13.60 -7.91 12.48
CA ALA A 272 14.83 -8.28 13.17
C ALA A 272 14.68 -8.32 14.70
N GLY A 273 13.60 -7.76 15.27
CA GLY A 273 13.34 -7.77 16.72
C GLY A 273 14.27 -6.84 17.52
N ASN A 274 14.86 -5.81 16.89
CA ASN A 274 15.74 -4.86 17.58
C ASN A 274 14.93 -3.78 18.29
N GLY A 275 14.71 -3.93 19.60
CA GLY A 275 13.85 -3.06 20.40
C GLY A 275 14.22 -1.59 20.38
N GLN A 276 15.51 -1.25 20.46
CA GLN A 276 15.96 0.15 20.42
C GLN A 276 15.66 0.80 19.06
N LEU A 277 15.95 0.10 17.97
CA LEU A 277 15.65 0.60 16.63
C LEU A 277 14.14 0.62 16.37
N ILE A 278 13.36 -0.36 16.87
CA ILE A 278 11.89 -0.35 16.79
C ILE A 278 11.35 0.92 17.44
N ALA A 279 11.78 1.27 18.65
CA ALA A 279 11.34 2.48 19.33
C ALA A 279 11.74 3.75 18.56
N ARG A 280 12.98 3.83 18.06
CA ARG A 280 13.51 4.97 17.31
C ARG A 280 12.71 5.20 16.01
N TYR A 281 12.57 4.18 15.18
CA TYR A 281 11.82 4.30 13.91
C TYR A 281 10.32 4.44 14.14
N GLY A 282 9.77 3.81 15.18
CA GLY A 282 8.39 4.03 15.61
C GLY A 282 8.12 5.49 15.95
N GLY A 283 9.00 6.13 16.72
CA GLY A 283 8.91 7.57 17.01
C GLY A 283 8.99 8.44 15.77
N ALA A 284 9.86 8.10 14.83
CA ALA A 284 10.02 8.86 13.60
C ALA A 284 8.77 8.84 12.71
N VAL A 285 8.14 7.67 12.52
CA VAL A 285 6.93 7.58 11.71
C VAL A 285 5.69 8.08 12.45
N GLU A 286 5.68 8.02 13.77
CA GLU A 286 4.62 8.57 14.61
C GLU A 286 4.55 10.10 14.51
N ARG A 287 5.69 10.79 14.34
CA ARG A 287 5.71 12.25 14.09
C ARG A 287 4.85 12.64 12.88
N LEU A 288 4.86 11.86 11.81
CA LEU A 288 4.00 12.13 10.66
C LEU A 288 2.52 11.92 11.02
N ARG A 289 2.17 10.85 11.75
CA ARG A 289 0.79 10.63 12.20
C ARG A 289 0.29 11.78 13.06
N ALA A 290 1.11 12.22 14.02
CA ALA A 290 0.81 13.37 14.85
C ALA A 290 0.67 14.67 14.02
N ALA A 291 1.53 14.87 13.02
CA ALA A 291 1.44 16.03 12.13
C ALA A 291 0.13 16.07 11.33
N CYS A 292 -0.42 14.92 10.93
CA CYS A 292 -1.68 14.80 10.20
C CYS A 292 -2.93 14.96 11.08
N THR A 293 -2.79 15.17 12.40
CA THR A 293 -3.92 15.26 13.33
C THR A 293 -4.23 16.72 13.65
N PHE A 294 -5.45 17.14 13.36
CA PHE A 294 -6.00 18.48 13.63
C PHE A 294 -7.20 18.39 14.57
N LYS A 295 -7.75 19.53 14.94
CA LYS A 295 -9.00 19.65 15.67
C LYS A 295 -9.96 20.56 14.91
N ARG A 296 -11.15 20.08 14.59
CA ARG A 296 -12.26 20.87 14.05
C ARG A 296 -13.46 20.79 14.99
N ALA A 297 -13.98 21.92 15.41
CA ALA A 297 -15.07 21.98 16.38
C ALA A 297 -14.79 21.15 17.66
N GLY A 298 -13.56 21.16 18.17
CA GLY A 298 -13.13 20.39 19.34
C GLY A 298 -12.92 18.88 19.13
N LYS A 299 -13.23 18.34 17.96
CA LYS A 299 -13.06 16.91 17.63
C LYS A 299 -11.80 16.65 16.81
N PRO A 300 -11.15 15.47 16.96
CA PRO A 300 -10.06 15.07 16.09
C PRO A 300 -10.48 15.04 14.62
N TYR A 301 -9.64 15.59 13.76
CA TYR A 301 -9.80 15.60 12.30
C TYR A 301 -8.51 15.16 11.66
N VAL A 302 -8.54 14.10 10.86
CA VAL A 302 -7.32 13.46 10.32
C VAL A 302 -7.47 13.24 8.81
N PRO A 303 -7.25 14.28 7.98
CA PRO A 303 -7.35 14.20 6.53
C PRO A 303 -6.07 13.60 5.92
N VAL A 304 -5.79 12.34 6.19
CA VAL A 304 -4.50 11.68 5.89
C VAL A 304 -4.07 11.82 4.43
N ILE A 305 -4.99 11.69 3.46
CA ILE A 305 -4.67 11.76 2.03
C ILE A 305 -4.23 13.17 1.66
N ALA A 306 -4.97 14.20 2.12
CA ALA A 306 -4.60 15.59 1.91
C ALA A 306 -3.25 15.92 2.55
N CYS A 307 -2.99 15.39 3.75
CA CYS A 307 -1.69 15.54 4.42
C CYS A 307 -0.55 14.93 3.61
N TYR A 308 -0.72 13.72 3.07
CA TYR A 308 0.34 13.08 2.28
C TYR A 308 0.65 13.87 1.01
N LYS A 309 -0.37 14.34 0.29
CA LYS A 309 -0.19 15.17 -0.90
C LYS A 309 0.45 16.53 -0.56
N ALA A 310 -0.03 17.20 0.49
CA ALA A 310 0.56 18.43 0.99
C ALA A 310 2.03 18.25 1.41
N ALA A 311 2.35 17.13 2.09
CA ALA A 311 3.75 16.84 2.44
C ALA A 311 4.63 16.66 1.20
N LEU A 312 4.18 15.91 0.19
CA LEU A 312 4.91 15.73 -1.06
C LEU A 312 5.18 17.09 -1.76
N LYS A 313 4.22 18.02 -1.68
CA LYS A 313 4.39 19.37 -2.19
C LYS A 313 5.41 20.18 -1.37
N GLU A 314 5.32 20.17 -0.05
CA GLU A 314 6.29 20.84 0.83
C GLU A 314 7.72 20.29 0.63
N LEU A 315 7.83 18.99 0.34
CA LEU A 315 9.08 18.30 0.03
C LEU A 315 9.53 18.50 -1.42
N ARG A 316 8.79 19.29 -2.22
CA ARG A 316 9.07 19.61 -3.64
C ARG A 316 9.12 18.37 -4.55
N VAL A 317 8.46 17.30 -4.17
CA VAL A 317 8.32 16.09 -5.01
C VAL A 317 7.28 16.32 -6.10
N VAL A 318 6.20 17.05 -5.76
CA VAL A 318 5.10 17.41 -6.66
C VAL A 318 4.71 18.88 -6.46
N GLU A 319 4.01 19.45 -7.43
CA GLU A 319 3.49 20.81 -7.33
C GLU A 319 2.03 20.86 -6.85
N SER A 320 1.25 19.81 -7.17
CA SER A 320 -0.16 19.74 -6.81
C SER A 320 -0.40 18.91 -5.56
N ASP A 321 -1.18 19.46 -4.63
CA ASP A 321 -1.73 18.77 -3.47
C ASP A 321 -3.26 18.61 -3.55
N ALA A 322 -3.83 18.76 -4.74
CA ALA A 322 -5.27 18.62 -4.96
C ALA A 322 -5.75 17.20 -4.63
N VAL A 323 -6.89 17.13 -3.94
CA VAL A 323 -7.57 15.87 -3.60
C VAL A 323 -8.81 15.68 -4.47
N ALA A 324 -9.25 14.44 -4.62
CA ALA A 324 -10.48 14.14 -5.34
C ALA A 324 -11.70 14.76 -4.63
N ARG A 325 -12.76 15.00 -5.40
CA ARG A 325 -14.03 15.51 -4.85
C ARG A 325 -14.51 14.62 -3.70
N ALA A 326 -14.97 15.24 -2.62
CA ALA A 326 -15.41 14.60 -1.38
C ALA A 326 -14.30 13.93 -0.54
N THR A 327 -13.03 14.06 -0.92
CA THR A 327 -11.91 13.70 -0.01
C THR A 327 -11.75 14.80 1.05
N PRO A 328 -11.61 14.44 2.34
CA PRO A 328 -11.29 15.41 3.40
C PRO A 328 -10.04 16.22 3.03
N SER A 329 -10.15 17.56 3.08
CA SER A 329 -9.08 18.50 2.67
C SER A 329 -8.58 19.33 3.85
N LEU A 330 -7.43 19.97 3.67
CA LEU A 330 -6.87 20.94 4.60
C LEU A 330 -7.36 22.36 4.28
N GLU A 331 -7.74 23.11 5.29
CA GLU A 331 -7.98 24.55 5.20
C GLU A 331 -6.65 25.32 5.14
N SER A 332 -6.71 26.58 4.71
CA SER A 332 -5.49 27.40 4.55
C SER A 332 -4.66 27.55 5.83
N ALA A 333 -5.33 27.66 6.99
CA ALA A 333 -4.64 27.68 8.28
C ALA A 333 -3.98 26.35 8.63
N GLU A 334 -4.70 25.26 8.41
CA GLU A 334 -4.20 23.88 8.64
C GLU A 334 -3.02 23.56 7.70
N ARG A 335 -3.04 24.03 6.45
CA ARG A 335 -1.92 23.87 5.51
C ARG A 335 -0.64 24.54 6.02
N ARG A 336 -0.74 25.79 6.49
CA ARG A 336 0.43 26.49 7.07
C ARG A 336 0.96 25.81 8.32
N GLU A 337 0.07 25.39 9.21
CA GLU A 337 0.43 24.64 10.41
C GLU A 337 1.10 23.31 10.04
N PHE A 338 0.53 22.58 9.08
CA PHE A 338 1.05 21.30 8.59
C PHE A 338 2.44 21.45 7.98
N ALA A 339 2.68 22.46 7.13
CA ALA A 339 3.98 22.73 6.55
C ALA A 339 5.07 22.90 7.62
N ALA A 340 4.80 23.69 8.66
CA ALA A 340 5.72 23.86 9.79
C ALA A 340 5.95 22.57 10.59
N ARG A 341 4.93 21.71 10.69
CA ARG A 341 5.06 20.38 11.35
C ARG A 341 5.91 19.42 10.51
N VAL A 342 5.74 19.43 9.17
CA VAL A 342 6.55 18.62 8.25
C VAL A 342 8.02 19.05 8.31
N GLU A 343 8.31 20.35 8.26
CA GLU A 343 9.68 20.85 8.37
C GLU A 343 10.36 20.40 9.67
N ARG A 344 9.67 20.52 10.81
CA ARG A 344 10.18 20.03 12.09
C ARG A 344 10.41 18.53 12.09
N MET A 345 9.47 17.74 11.56
CA MET A 345 9.58 16.30 11.46
C MET A 345 10.83 15.90 10.65
N VAL A 346 11.04 16.52 9.49
CA VAL A 346 12.20 16.26 8.64
C VAL A 346 13.52 16.54 9.38
N LYS A 347 13.61 17.70 10.05
CA LYS A 347 14.79 18.06 10.86
C LYS A 347 15.05 17.05 11.98
N CYS A 348 14.01 16.66 12.72
CA CYS A 348 14.14 15.67 13.79
C CYS A 348 14.57 14.30 13.24
N ASN A 349 13.96 13.83 12.17
CA ASN A 349 14.31 12.54 11.56
C ASN A 349 15.76 12.54 11.06
N ALA A 350 16.22 13.62 10.44
CA ALA A 350 17.61 13.76 9.99
C ALA A 350 18.63 13.71 11.12
N GLN A 351 18.28 14.20 12.32
CA GLN A 351 19.15 14.18 13.50
C GLN A 351 19.17 12.83 14.23
N GLU A 352 18.04 12.15 14.26
CA GLU A 352 17.85 10.97 15.10
C GLU A 352 18.07 9.64 14.36
N LEU A 353 17.89 9.62 13.04
CA LEU A 353 17.95 8.38 12.25
C LEU A 353 19.32 8.20 11.58
N GLU A 354 19.58 6.96 11.17
CA GLU A 354 20.75 6.60 10.38
C GLU A 354 20.69 7.32 9.00
N PRO A 355 21.73 8.04 8.55
CA PRO A 355 21.67 8.88 7.33
C PRO A 355 21.17 8.15 6.08
N GLY A 356 21.53 6.89 5.90
CA GLY A 356 21.06 6.10 4.75
C GLY A 356 19.58 5.70 4.78
N TRP A 357 18.86 6.00 5.88
CA TRP A 357 17.49 5.63 6.12
C TRP A 357 16.56 6.83 6.37
N VAL A 358 17.04 8.02 6.08
CA VAL A 358 16.24 9.23 5.95
C VAL A 358 15.89 9.39 4.48
N SER A 359 14.64 9.67 4.19
CA SER A 359 14.17 9.88 2.82
C SER A 359 14.87 11.08 2.19
N GLU A 360 15.32 10.94 0.94
CA GLU A 360 15.93 12.01 0.17
C GLU A 360 14.87 12.73 -0.66
N TYR A 361 14.84 14.03 -0.56
CA TYR A 361 13.80 14.88 -1.16
C TYR A 361 14.24 15.51 -2.48
N ASP A 362 15.54 15.50 -2.82
CA ASP A 362 16.00 15.98 -4.10
C ASP A 362 15.65 14.99 -5.21
N ALA A 363 15.01 15.50 -6.27
CA ALA A 363 14.68 14.70 -7.45
C ALA A 363 15.94 13.99 -7.94
N HIS A 364 15.95 12.68 -7.94
CA HIS A 364 17.09 11.86 -8.36
C HIS A 364 17.34 12.10 -9.87
N PRO A 365 18.43 12.79 -10.27
CA PRO A 365 18.72 13.08 -11.69
C PRO A 365 19.01 11.80 -12.50
N ALA A 366 19.23 10.68 -11.83
CA ALA A 366 19.66 9.42 -12.47
C ALA A 366 18.57 8.73 -13.30
N LEU A 367 17.29 8.99 -13.06
CA LEU A 367 16.20 8.37 -13.81
C LEU A 367 15.67 9.25 -14.95
N ASP A 368 16.07 10.53 -15.00
CA ASP A 368 15.71 11.45 -16.10
C ASP A 368 16.65 11.32 -17.30
N ARG A 369 17.78 10.62 -17.18
CA ARG A 369 18.59 10.29 -18.32
C ARG A 369 17.95 9.10 -19.03
N ALA A 370 17.15 9.39 -20.06
CA ALA A 370 16.86 8.39 -21.10
C ALA A 370 18.18 7.72 -21.52
N PRO A 371 18.18 6.39 -21.81
CA PRO A 371 19.37 5.75 -22.33
C PRO A 371 19.80 6.53 -23.57
N GLY A 372 20.90 7.26 -23.42
CA GLY A 372 21.44 8.11 -24.49
C GLY A 372 21.70 7.24 -25.69
N VAL A 373 21.14 7.66 -26.81
CA VAL A 373 21.58 7.29 -28.14
C VAL A 373 23.11 7.35 -28.14
N LEU A 374 23.75 6.18 -28.18
CA LEU A 374 25.17 6.09 -28.49
C LEU A 374 25.37 6.77 -29.86
N ARG A 375 25.79 8.03 -29.86
CA ARG A 375 26.31 8.67 -31.03
C ARG A 375 27.61 7.93 -31.32
N GLY A 376 27.58 7.10 -32.37
CA GLY A 376 28.79 6.55 -32.97
C GLY A 376 29.72 7.70 -33.33
N HIS A 377 30.92 7.65 -32.79
CA HIS A 377 32.03 8.37 -33.36
C HIS A 377 32.61 7.47 -34.44
N GLY A 378 32.46 7.96 -35.68
CA GLY A 378 33.19 7.46 -36.82
C GLY A 378 34.67 7.77 -36.74
#